data_9c6880e3fbe1d5caf54c95c94afbe0ce
#
_entry.id   9c6880e3fbe1d5caf54c95c94afbe0ce
#
_cell.length_a   1.000
_cell.length_b   1.000
_cell.length_c   1.000
_cell.angle_alpha   90.00
_cell.angle_beta   90.00
_cell.angle_gamma   90.00
#
_symmetry.space_group_name_H-M   'P 1'
#
loop_
_entity.id
_entity.type
_entity.pdbx_description
1 polymer ?
#
loop_
_entity_poly.entity_id
_entity_poly.type
_entity_poly.pdbx_seq_one_letter_code
_entity_poly.pdbx_strand_id
1 'polypeptide(L)'
;MNFQKKIVIGLRDSELSKAQTREFMLLAEKNIEEINENNFELKYVKTSGDIHHNERLDKIGGKGLFIKEIEERILNGEVDIGIHSMKDIPAQNHQELEISCFMKRLDNSDVLISNSGKSFADLDSGSIIGTSSIRRRSQILHX
;
A
#
# COMPACT_ATOMS: atom_id res chain seq x y z
N MET A 1 26.23 -9.36 -11.60
CA MET A 1 26.26 -9.82 -10.19
C MET A 1 25.51 -11.14 -10.09
N ASN A 2 26.09 -12.11 -9.42
CA ASN A 2 25.38 -13.38 -9.22
C ASN A 2 24.63 -13.26 -7.88
N PHE A 3 23.32 -13.01 -7.97
CA PHE A 3 22.45 -12.92 -6.77
C PHE A 3 22.27 -14.32 -6.18
N GLN A 4 23.25 -14.79 -5.40
CA GLN A 4 23.16 -16.07 -4.71
C GLN A 4 22.17 -16.02 -3.53
N LYS A 5 21.95 -14.81 -2.96
CA LYS A 5 21.01 -14.61 -1.85
C LYS A 5 19.70 -14.02 -2.40
N LYS A 6 18.58 -14.54 -1.94
CA LYS A 6 17.27 -13.99 -2.27
C LYS A 6 17.08 -12.63 -1.60
N ILE A 7 16.35 -11.75 -2.29
CA ILE A 7 15.89 -10.47 -1.76
C ILE A 7 14.58 -10.73 -1.02
N VAL A 8 14.57 -10.53 0.28
CA VAL A 8 13.38 -10.76 1.11
C VAL A 8 12.52 -9.50 1.13
N ILE A 9 11.31 -9.60 0.58
CA ILE A 9 10.34 -8.48 0.52
C ILE A 9 9.34 -8.63 1.65
N GLY A 10 9.26 -7.61 2.54
CA GLY A 10 8.22 -7.51 3.55
C GLY A 10 6.98 -6.83 2.98
N LEU A 11 5.81 -7.46 3.16
CA LEU A 11 4.55 -6.95 2.65
C LEU A 11 3.39 -7.34 3.56
N ARG A 12 2.30 -6.56 3.51
CA ARG A 12 1.06 -6.92 4.20
C ARG A 12 0.30 -8.00 3.42
N ASP A 13 -0.52 -8.78 4.13
CA ASP A 13 -1.36 -9.81 3.51
C ASP A 13 -2.70 -9.21 3.01
N SER A 14 -2.63 -8.07 2.33
CA SER A 14 -3.79 -7.46 1.67
C SER A 14 -3.65 -7.57 0.16
N GLU A 15 -4.78 -7.61 -0.53
CA GLU A 15 -4.79 -7.73 -2.00
C GLU A 15 -4.04 -6.56 -2.67
N LEU A 16 -4.18 -5.35 -2.11
CA LEU A 16 -3.45 -4.17 -2.62
C LEU A 16 -1.94 -4.34 -2.45
N SER A 17 -1.50 -4.77 -1.26
CA SER A 17 -0.06 -4.94 -0.99
C SER A 17 0.54 -6.02 -1.90
N LYS A 18 -0.18 -7.12 -2.10
CA LYS A 18 0.23 -8.19 -3.03
C LYS A 18 0.36 -7.67 -4.47
N ALA A 19 -0.63 -6.88 -4.92
CA ALA A 19 -0.62 -6.31 -6.27
C ALA A 19 0.57 -5.35 -6.46
N GLN A 20 0.80 -4.48 -5.48
CA GLN A 20 1.94 -3.53 -5.52
C GLN A 20 3.29 -4.27 -5.52
N THR A 21 3.40 -5.32 -4.72
CA THR A 21 4.63 -6.14 -4.67
C THR A 21 4.88 -6.85 -6.00
N ARG A 22 3.82 -7.42 -6.60
CA ARG A 22 3.92 -8.06 -7.92
C ARG A 22 4.37 -7.05 -8.99
N GLU A 23 3.80 -5.85 -8.98
CA GLU A 23 4.20 -4.77 -9.89
C GLU A 23 5.68 -4.42 -9.73
N PHE A 24 6.15 -4.30 -8.49
CA PHE A 24 7.57 -4.04 -8.20
C PHE A 24 8.46 -5.15 -8.78
N MET A 25 8.11 -6.41 -8.53
CA MET A 25 8.90 -7.55 -9.01
C MET A 25 8.99 -7.56 -10.54
N LEU A 26 7.86 -7.34 -11.23
CA LEU A 26 7.84 -7.27 -12.70
C LEU A 26 8.69 -6.11 -13.24
N LEU A 27 8.67 -4.96 -12.55
CA LEU A 27 9.51 -3.82 -12.94
C LEU A 27 11.00 -4.12 -12.71
N ALA A 28 11.33 -4.80 -11.62
CA ALA A 28 12.71 -5.18 -11.33
C ALA A 28 13.22 -6.15 -12.40
N GLU A 29 12.45 -7.18 -12.74
CA GLU A 29 12.79 -8.14 -13.81
C GLU A 29 13.00 -7.44 -15.15
N LYS A 30 12.13 -6.48 -15.48
CA LYS A 30 12.20 -5.75 -16.75
C LYS A 30 13.44 -4.87 -16.86
N ASN A 31 13.91 -4.31 -15.76
CA ASN A 31 14.95 -3.27 -15.75
C ASN A 31 16.32 -3.76 -15.27
N ILE A 32 16.40 -4.93 -14.66
CA ILE A 32 17.64 -5.48 -14.11
C ILE A 32 17.84 -6.89 -14.69
N GLU A 33 18.76 -7.00 -15.63
CA GLU A 33 18.98 -8.22 -16.41
C GLU A 33 19.25 -9.47 -15.57
N GLU A 34 19.89 -9.29 -14.41
CA GLU A 34 20.28 -10.41 -13.54
C GLU A 34 19.17 -10.85 -12.57
N ILE A 35 18.01 -10.16 -12.58
CA ILE A 35 16.91 -10.43 -11.64
C ILE A 35 15.75 -11.12 -12.37
N ASN A 36 15.19 -12.14 -11.72
CA ASN A 36 13.96 -12.82 -12.11
C ASN A 36 13.15 -13.17 -10.85
N GLU A 37 11.96 -13.73 -11.03
CA GLU A 37 11.04 -14.03 -9.92
C GLU A 37 11.68 -14.90 -8.81
N ASN A 38 12.61 -15.79 -9.16
CA ASN A 38 13.23 -16.69 -8.20
C ASN A 38 14.23 -15.98 -7.26
N ASN A 39 14.60 -14.74 -7.59
CA ASN A 39 15.46 -13.92 -6.73
C ASN A 39 14.72 -13.30 -5.54
N PHE A 40 13.39 -13.41 -5.51
CA PHE A 40 12.59 -12.81 -4.45
C PHE A 40 12.02 -13.85 -3.50
N GLU A 41 11.93 -13.47 -2.23
CA GLU A 41 11.23 -14.21 -1.19
C GLU A 41 10.23 -13.26 -0.54
N LEU A 42 8.96 -13.67 -0.46
CA LEU A 42 7.90 -12.82 0.11
C LEU A 42 7.67 -13.18 1.58
N LYS A 43 7.75 -12.19 2.44
CA LYS A 43 7.51 -12.35 3.88
C LYS A 43 6.28 -11.53 4.29
N TYR A 44 5.18 -12.23 4.55
CA TYR A 44 3.93 -11.58 4.95
C TYR A 44 4.03 -11.13 6.41
N VAL A 45 3.73 -9.86 6.63
CA VAL A 45 3.80 -9.23 7.95
C VAL A 45 2.41 -8.71 8.32
N LYS A 46 1.90 -9.17 9.46
CA LYS A 46 0.65 -8.66 10.00
C LYS A 46 0.95 -7.38 10.78
N THR A 47 0.30 -6.30 10.40
CA THR A 47 0.54 -5.00 11.01
C THR A 47 -0.55 -4.66 12.05
N SER A 48 -0.25 -3.69 12.92
CA SER A 48 -1.24 -3.18 13.90
C SER A 48 -2.50 -2.68 13.22
N GLY A 49 -2.37 -2.04 12.05
CA GLY A 49 -3.51 -1.59 11.26
C GLY A 49 -4.38 -2.75 10.74
N ASP A 50 -3.76 -3.91 10.46
CA ASP A 50 -4.50 -5.11 10.03
C ASP A 50 -5.27 -5.76 11.19
N ILE A 51 -4.72 -5.67 12.41
CA ILE A 51 -5.36 -6.23 13.60
C ILE A 51 -6.61 -5.40 13.97
N HIS A 52 -6.51 -4.08 13.88
CA HIS A 52 -7.56 -3.14 14.28
C HIS A 52 -8.40 -2.62 13.12
N HIS A 53 -8.49 -3.38 12.01
CA HIS A 53 -9.16 -2.89 10.80
C HIS A 53 -10.65 -2.56 10.96
N ASN A 54 -11.31 -3.11 12.00
CA ASN A 54 -12.72 -2.83 12.31
C ASN A 54 -12.92 -1.55 13.13
N GLU A 55 -11.84 -0.94 13.62
CA GLU A 55 -11.92 0.30 14.38
C GLU A 55 -11.65 1.49 13.47
N ARG A 56 -12.23 2.63 13.80
CA ARG A 56 -11.95 3.84 13.04
C ARG A 56 -10.49 4.25 13.27
N LEU A 57 -9.74 4.38 12.17
CA LEU A 57 -8.30 4.69 12.20
C LEU A 57 -8.00 6.01 12.93
N ASP A 58 -8.95 6.97 12.87
CA ASP A 58 -8.82 8.25 13.57
C ASP A 58 -8.85 8.08 15.11
N LYS A 59 -9.43 6.99 15.61
CA LYS A 59 -9.51 6.71 17.05
C LYS A 59 -8.32 5.93 17.57
N ILE A 60 -7.67 5.13 16.73
CA ILE A 60 -6.52 4.30 17.13
C ILE A 60 -5.26 5.17 17.31
N GLY A 61 -5.19 6.32 16.63
CA GLY A 61 -4.24 7.39 16.92
C GLY A 61 -2.77 7.06 16.77
N GLY A 62 -2.39 6.18 15.85
CA GLY A 62 -0.99 5.83 15.64
C GLY A 62 -0.50 6.15 14.23
N LYS A 63 0.61 6.87 14.14
CA LYS A 63 1.34 7.02 12.88
C LYS A 63 2.00 5.68 12.53
N GLY A 64 1.98 5.33 11.26
CA GLY A 64 2.66 4.13 10.78
C GLY A 64 2.00 2.81 11.13
N LEU A 65 0.68 2.78 11.37
CA LEU A 65 -0.07 1.56 11.74
C LEU A 65 0.09 0.41 10.73
N PHE A 66 0.47 0.73 9.49
CA PHE A 66 0.58 -0.26 8.42
C PHE A 66 2.03 -0.52 7.99
N ILE A 67 3.00 0.13 8.65
CA ILE A 67 4.40 0.02 8.22
C ILE A 67 5.36 -0.38 9.35
N LYS A 68 5.06 -0.03 10.60
CA LYS A 68 5.96 -0.17 11.76
C LYS A 68 6.57 -1.58 11.85
N GLU A 69 5.74 -2.61 11.79
CA GLU A 69 6.20 -3.98 11.94
C GLU A 69 7.09 -4.44 10.76
N ILE A 70 6.87 -3.86 9.58
CA ILE A 70 7.74 -4.13 8.41
C ILE A 70 9.08 -3.41 8.60
N GLU A 71 9.05 -2.14 9.04
CA GLU A 71 10.28 -1.37 9.35
C GLU A 71 11.14 -2.09 10.40
N GLU A 72 10.52 -2.58 11.47
CA GLU A 72 11.22 -3.34 12.52
C GLU A 72 11.91 -4.59 11.94
N ARG A 73 11.27 -5.28 11.00
CA ARG A 73 11.87 -6.45 10.36
C ARG A 73 13.02 -6.09 9.43
N ILE A 74 12.98 -4.92 8.80
CA ILE A 74 14.10 -4.42 8.00
C ILE A 74 15.28 -4.11 8.93
N LEU A 75 15.04 -3.39 10.03
CA LEU A 75 16.07 -3.03 11.00
C LEU A 75 16.72 -4.26 11.65
N ASN A 76 15.95 -5.32 11.84
CA ASN A 76 16.44 -6.60 12.41
C ASN A 76 17.10 -7.50 11.35
N GLY A 77 17.12 -7.10 10.09
CA GLY A 77 17.73 -7.89 9.01
C GLY A 77 16.90 -9.10 8.58
N GLU A 78 15.64 -9.17 8.98
CA GLU A 78 14.75 -10.27 8.59
C GLU A 78 14.14 -10.05 7.19
N VAL A 79 14.11 -8.80 6.74
CA VAL A 79 13.53 -8.34 5.48
C VAL A 79 14.53 -7.35 4.88
N ASP A 80 14.76 -7.42 3.58
CA ASP A 80 15.68 -6.52 2.89
C ASP A 80 14.98 -5.23 2.44
N ILE A 81 13.73 -5.32 1.97
CA ILE A 81 12.94 -4.17 1.50
C ILE A 81 11.48 -4.32 1.91
N GLY A 82 10.82 -3.18 2.15
CA GLY A 82 9.37 -3.11 2.39
C GLY A 82 8.67 -2.41 1.24
N ILE A 83 7.49 -2.92 0.84
CA ILE A 83 6.66 -2.30 -0.21
C ILE A 83 5.44 -1.67 0.45
N HIS A 84 5.26 -0.37 0.23
CA HIS A 84 4.22 0.42 0.90
C HIS A 84 3.50 1.36 -0.07
N SER A 85 2.24 1.65 0.23
CA SER A 85 1.55 2.80 -0.38
C SER A 85 2.12 4.08 0.25
N MET A 86 2.50 5.04 -0.56
CA MET A 86 3.12 6.29 -0.09
C MET A 86 2.26 7.03 0.94
N LYS A 87 0.93 6.94 0.83
CA LYS A 87 0.00 7.58 1.77
C LYS A 87 0.13 7.06 3.20
N ASP A 88 0.66 5.84 3.38
CA ASP A 88 0.79 5.19 4.69
C ASP A 88 2.13 5.52 5.36
N ILE A 89 3.09 6.04 4.59
CA ILE A 89 4.42 6.41 5.11
C ILE A 89 4.31 7.76 5.84
N PRO A 90 4.78 7.84 7.09
CA PRO A 90 4.76 9.10 7.83
C PRO A 90 5.74 10.12 7.24
N ALA A 91 5.49 11.41 7.48
CA ALA A 91 6.33 12.49 6.99
C ALA A 91 7.76 12.44 7.58
N GLN A 92 7.92 11.82 8.74
CA GLN A 92 9.23 11.62 9.37
C GLN A 92 9.52 10.11 9.35
N ASN A 93 10.48 9.72 8.54
CA ASN A 93 10.94 8.35 8.44
C ASN A 93 11.86 7.98 9.61
N HIS A 94 12.02 6.70 9.86
CA HIS A 94 13.04 6.21 10.78
C HIS A 94 14.43 6.61 10.25
N GLN A 95 15.31 7.07 11.14
CA GLN A 95 16.62 7.62 10.76
C GLN A 95 17.52 6.60 10.02
N GLU A 96 17.33 5.32 10.29
CA GLU A 96 18.15 4.25 9.69
C GLU A 96 17.50 3.66 8.43
N LEU A 97 16.34 4.18 8.01
CA LEU A 97 15.62 3.69 6.82
C LEU A 97 15.47 4.80 5.79
N GLU A 98 15.51 4.43 4.52
CA GLU A 98 15.30 5.39 3.44
C GLU A 98 14.26 4.87 2.45
N ILE A 99 13.59 5.77 1.77
CA ILE A 99 12.72 5.45 0.64
C ILE A 99 13.61 5.47 -0.60
N SER A 100 14.02 4.31 -1.06
CA SER A 100 14.99 4.17 -2.14
C SER A 100 14.38 4.25 -3.54
N CYS A 101 13.06 4.07 -3.65
CA CYS A 101 12.42 3.98 -4.96
C CYS A 101 10.95 4.42 -4.90
N PHE A 102 10.53 5.13 -5.93
CA PHE A 102 9.12 5.47 -6.18
C PHE A 102 8.73 4.88 -7.53
N MET A 103 7.78 3.95 -7.52
CA MET A 103 7.23 3.42 -8.76
C MET A 103 6.36 4.50 -9.45
N LYS A 104 6.24 4.42 -10.77
CA LYS A 104 5.39 5.33 -11.55
C LYS A 104 3.96 5.27 -11.01
N ARG A 105 3.38 6.45 -10.75
CA ARG A 105 2.01 6.55 -10.27
C ARG A 105 1.03 6.15 -11.37
N LEU A 106 0.10 5.28 -11.04
CA LEU A 106 -1.04 4.93 -11.88
C LEU A 106 -2.13 5.99 -11.77
N ASP A 107 -3.27 5.77 -12.45
CA ASP A 107 -4.42 6.67 -12.35
C ASP A 107 -4.84 6.80 -10.88
N ASN A 108 -4.89 8.03 -10.42
CA ASN A 108 -5.21 8.35 -9.02
C ASN A 108 -6.64 8.85 -8.83
N SER A 109 -7.48 8.74 -9.85
CA SER A 109 -8.90 9.16 -9.78
C SER A 109 -9.65 8.33 -8.75
N ASP A 110 -10.56 8.99 -8.04
CA ASP A 110 -11.53 8.27 -7.22
C ASP A 110 -12.55 7.61 -8.15
N VAL A 111 -12.99 6.42 -7.81
CA VAL A 111 -13.98 5.68 -8.62
C VAL A 111 -15.27 5.49 -7.84
N LEU A 112 -16.38 5.59 -8.55
CA LEU A 112 -17.71 5.23 -8.03
C LEU A 112 -17.99 3.78 -8.42
N ILE A 113 -18.30 2.95 -7.44
CA ILE A 113 -18.76 1.58 -7.68
C ILE A 113 -20.27 1.57 -7.44
N SER A 114 -21.03 1.23 -8.46
CA SER A 114 -22.48 1.25 -8.45
C SER A 114 -23.05 0.00 -9.13
N ASN A 115 -24.06 -0.59 -8.53
CA ASN A 115 -24.77 -1.73 -9.15
C ASN A 115 -25.50 -1.31 -10.41
N SER A 116 -25.92 -0.06 -10.51
CA SER A 116 -26.63 0.46 -11.68
C SER A 116 -25.73 0.80 -12.85
N GLY A 117 -24.41 0.92 -12.62
CA GLY A 117 -23.45 1.39 -13.63
C GLY A 117 -23.58 2.88 -13.94
N LYS A 118 -24.45 3.62 -13.24
CA LYS A 118 -24.63 5.06 -13.45
C LYS A 118 -23.35 5.83 -13.05
N SER A 119 -23.07 6.90 -13.78
CA SER A 119 -22.03 7.86 -13.38
C SER A 119 -22.52 8.67 -12.18
N PHE A 120 -21.62 9.38 -11.53
CA PHE A 120 -21.96 10.24 -10.38
C PHE A 120 -23.04 11.26 -10.75
N ALA A 121 -22.95 11.86 -11.95
CA ALA A 121 -23.90 12.87 -12.43
C ALA A 121 -25.31 12.31 -12.71
N ASP A 122 -25.39 11.00 -12.97
CA ASP A 122 -26.65 10.34 -13.35
C ASP A 122 -27.34 9.66 -12.14
N LEU A 123 -26.79 9.81 -10.93
CA LEU A 123 -27.41 9.25 -9.74
C LEU A 123 -28.75 9.92 -9.44
N ASP A 124 -29.72 9.13 -9.05
CA ASP A 124 -31.04 9.62 -8.68
C ASP A 124 -30.98 10.46 -7.40
N SER A 125 -31.83 11.46 -7.30
CA SER A 125 -31.97 12.26 -6.07
C SER A 125 -32.30 11.32 -4.89
N GLY A 126 -31.60 11.49 -3.78
CA GLY A 126 -31.75 10.64 -2.59
C GLY A 126 -30.87 9.39 -2.59
N SER A 127 -30.01 9.20 -3.59
CA SER A 127 -29.06 8.10 -3.61
C SER A 127 -28.12 8.17 -2.39
N ILE A 128 -27.82 7.01 -1.83
CA ILE A 128 -26.91 6.89 -0.67
C ILE A 128 -25.52 6.46 -1.15
N ILE A 129 -24.53 7.27 -0.85
CA ILE A 129 -23.12 7.01 -1.21
C ILE A 129 -22.34 6.68 0.07
N GLY A 130 -21.71 5.49 0.09
CA GLY A 130 -20.89 5.05 1.20
C GLY A 130 -19.41 5.37 0.99
N THR A 131 -18.77 5.97 1.99
CA THR A 131 -17.32 6.17 2.00
C THR A 131 -16.82 6.30 3.44
N SER A 132 -15.66 5.72 3.73
CA SER A 132 -14.95 5.92 4.99
C SER A 132 -13.97 7.08 4.93
N SER A 133 -13.76 7.67 3.75
CA SER A 133 -12.80 8.76 3.54
C SER A 133 -13.43 10.13 3.84
N ILE A 134 -12.88 10.83 4.81
CA ILE A 134 -13.29 12.21 5.17
C ILE A 134 -13.10 13.14 3.96
N ARG A 135 -12.00 13.00 3.23
CA ARG A 135 -11.72 13.78 2.03
C ARG A 135 -12.81 13.58 0.95
N ARG A 136 -13.10 12.30 0.61
CA ARG A 136 -14.14 11.99 -0.40
C ARG A 136 -15.49 12.47 0.04
N ARG A 137 -15.84 12.29 1.32
CA ARG A 137 -17.11 12.78 1.86
C ARG A 137 -17.23 14.29 1.66
N SER A 138 -16.19 15.05 2.00
CA SER A 138 -16.21 16.52 1.85
C SER A 138 -16.37 16.93 0.39
N GLN A 139 -15.66 16.29 -0.53
CA GLN A 139 -15.75 16.60 -1.96
C GLN A 139 -17.14 16.29 -2.52
N ILE A 140 -17.72 15.14 -2.16
CA ILE A 140 -19.06 14.73 -2.61
C ILE A 140 -20.13 15.73 -2.10
N LEU A 141 -20.03 16.18 -0.85
CA LEU A 141 -20.96 17.15 -0.27
C LEU A 141 -20.80 18.56 -0.87
N HIS A 142 -19.71 18.85 -1.54
CA HIS A 142 -19.46 20.13 -2.19
C HIS A 142 -19.85 20.18 -3.68
N UNK A 143 -19.91 19.21 -3.99
CA UNK A 143 -20.18 19.00 -5.31
C UNK A 143 -21.51 19.00 -5.67
#